data_639c0f2a23a6e46b9b70aca4819e30cd
#
_entry.id   639c0f2a23a6e46b9b70aca4819e30cd
#
_cell.length_a   1.000
_cell.length_b   1.000
_cell.length_c   1.000
_cell.angle_alpha   90.00
_cell.angle_beta   90.00
_cell.angle_gamma   90.00
#
_symmetry.space_group_name_H-M   'P 1'
#
loop_
_entity.id
_entity.type
_entity.pdbx_description
1 polymer ?
#
loop_
_entity_poly.entity_id
_entity_poly.type
_entity_poly.pdbx_seq_one_letter_code
_entity_poly.pdbx_strand_id
1 'polypeptide(L)'
;GIAAQPPEGSKIMAVAGGTGLAAVYQLARDFGNAEIFTGARTANRHYFLEECEKVAKVHVATDDGSLGYKGFVTDMLRDQLQQMSKAELDNLVFYNCGPAPMVHAAAAVQREFCSDHRIHSAIDYLTKCGVGICGACATPDGRRICVDGPFIEGTPKPAA
;
A
#
# COMPACT_ATOMS: atom_id res chain seq x y z
N GLY A 1 -14.09 -5.02 9.90
CA GLY A 1 -13.45 -4.00 9.04
C GLY A 1 -14.36 -3.58 7.90
N ILE A 2 -13.96 -2.55 7.22
CA ILE A 2 -14.66 -2.02 6.06
C ILE A 2 -13.90 -2.49 4.81
N ALA A 3 -14.61 -3.01 3.82
CA ALA A 3 -14.02 -3.39 2.54
C ALA A 3 -13.49 -2.13 1.82
N ALA A 4 -12.34 -2.26 1.15
CA ALA A 4 -11.85 -1.21 0.27
C ALA A 4 -12.87 -0.93 -0.84
N GLN A 5 -13.12 0.34 -1.13
CA GLN A 5 -14.07 0.78 -2.15
C GLN A 5 -13.42 1.85 -3.01
N PRO A 6 -12.51 1.46 -3.93
CA PRO A 6 -11.94 2.41 -4.88
C PRO A 6 -13.04 3.01 -5.77
N PRO A 7 -12.95 4.28 -6.14
CA PRO A 7 -13.90 4.88 -7.07
C PRO A 7 -13.98 4.09 -8.38
N GLU A 8 -15.19 3.99 -8.94
CA GLU A 8 -15.42 3.26 -10.19
C GLU A 8 -14.53 3.80 -11.32
N GLY A 9 -13.87 2.89 -12.03
CA GLY A 9 -12.97 3.22 -13.14
C GLY A 9 -11.59 3.75 -12.72
N SER A 10 -11.32 3.93 -11.42
CA SER A 10 -9.99 4.35 -10.97
C SER A 10 -8.94 3.24 -11.20
N LYS A 11 -7.70 3.68 -11.40
CA LYS A 11 -6.55 2.78 -11.43
C LYS A 11 -5.96 2.67 -10.03
N ILE A 12 -5.80 1.44 -9.56
CA ILE A 12 -5.19 1.15 -8.27
C ILE A 12 -3.67 1.07 -8.41
N MET A 13 -2.96 1.83 -7.60
CA MET A 13 -1.53 1.71 -7.44
C MET A 13 -1.23 1.32 -5.99
N ALA A 14 -0.82 0.07 -5.79
CA ALA A 14 -0.58 -0.48 -4.47
C ALA A 14 0.92 -0.55 -4.16
N VAL A 15 1.31 -0.16 -2.95
CA VAL A 15 2.67 -0.33 -2.45
C VAL A 15 2.65 -1.31 -1.29
N ALA A 16 3.43 -2.38 -1.41
CA ALA A 16 3.41 -3.46 -0.44
C ALA A 16 4.81 -3.94 -0.05
N GLY A 17 4.93 -4.43 1.17
CA GLY A 17 6.16 -5.05 1.67
C GLY A 17 5.89 -6.20 2.63
N GLY A 18 6.69 -7.24 2.53
CA GLY A 18 6.54 -8.42 3.37
C GLY A 18 5.15 -9.04 3.24
N THR A 19 4.52 -9.36 4.36
CA THR A 19 3.16 -9.97 4.40
C THR A 19 2.06 -9.04 3.90
N GLY A 20 2.30 -7.73 3.81
CA GLY A 20 1.35 -6.77 3.24
C GLY A 20 1.00 -7.05 1.78
N LEU A 21 1.85 -7.80 1.07
CA LEU A 21 1.61 -8.19 -0.31
C LEU A 21 0.33 -9.04 -0.45
N ALA A 22 0.01 -9.88 0.54
CA ALA A 22 -1.22 -10.68 0.52
C ALA A 22 -2.49 -9.82 0.56
N ALA A 23 -2.47 -8.70 1.30
CA ALA A 23 -3.61 -7.78 1.37
C ALA A 23 -3.84 -7.05 0.04
N VAL A 24 -2.76 -6.59 -0.60
CA VAL A 24 -2.89 -5.91 -1.91
C VAL A 24 -3.17 -6.88 -3.05
N TYR A 25 -2.75 -8.13 -2.96
CA TYR A 25 -3.17 -9.19 -3.89
C TYR A 25 -4.70 -9.34 -3.91
N GLN A 26 -5.30 -9.46 -2.72
CA GLN A 26 -6.76 -9.57 -2.62
C GLN A 26 -7.45 -8.36 -3.27
N LEU A 27 -6.96 -7.16 -2.98
CA LEU A 27 -7.46 -5.93 -3.57
C LEU A 27 -7.35 -5.94 -5.10
N ALA A 28 -6.17 -6.29 -5.64
CA ALA A 28 -5.93 -6.34 -7.08
C ALA A 28 -6.82 -7.38 -7.78
N ARG A 29 -7.02 -8.54 -7.15
CA ARG A 29 -7.88 -9.60 -7.66
C ARG A 29 -9.35 -9.18 -7.73
N ASP A 30 -9.84 -8.49 -6.70
CA ASP A 30 -11.26 -8.16 -6.57
C ASP A 30 -11.68 -6.98 -7.45
N PHE A 31 -10.79 -6.02 -7.66
CA PHE A 31 -11.09 -4.80 -8.43
C PHE A 31 -10.46 -4.76 -9.83
N GLY A 32 -9.40 -5.54 -10.10
CA GLY A 32 -8.64 -5.43 -11.35
C GLY A 32 -7.97 -4.06 -11.49
N ASN A 33 -7.54 -3.71 -12.69
CA ASN A 33 -6.91 -2.42 -13.04
C ASN A 33 -5.89 -1.92 -12.00
N ALA A 34 -5.03 -2.83 -11.52
CA ALA A 34 -4.08 -2.58 -10.46
C ALA A 34 -2.63 -2.75 -10.93
N GLU A 35 -1.74 -1.91 -10.39
CA GLU A 35 -0.29 -2.11 -10.42
C GLU A 35 0.22 -2.22 -8.97
N ILE A 36 1.09 -3.19 -8.72
CA ILE A 36 1.66 -3.47 -7.40
C ILE A 36 3.14 -3.13 -7.42
N PHE A 37 3.55 -2.26 -6.50
CA PHE A 37 4.95 -1.94 -6.22
C PHE A 37 5.36 -2.64 -4.94
N THR A 38 6.35 -3.51 -5.01
CA THR A 38 6.82 -4.26 -3.84
C THR A 38 8.31 -4.09 -3.60
N GLY A 39 8.68 -3.93 -2.33
CA GLY A 39 10.05 -3.74 -1.92
C GLY A 39 10.51 -4.72 -0.85
N ALA A 40 11.75 -5.17 -0.96
CA ALA A 40 12.43 -5.99 0.04
C ALA A 40 13.93 -5.68 0.07
N ARG A 41 14.63 -6.12 1.12
CA ARG A 41 16.09 -5.95 1.19
C ARG A 41 16.83 -6.75 0.13
N THR A 42 16.36 -7.97 -0.14
CA THR A 42 16.98 -8.93 -1.06
C THR A 42 15.91 -9.77 -1.75
N ALA A 43 16.24 -10.38 -2.88
CA ALA A 43 15.32 -11.21 -3.69
C ALA A 43 14.60 -12.31 -2.87
N ASN A 44 15.33 -12.97 -1.97
CA ASN A 44 14.80 -14.07 -1.16
C ASN A 44 13.85 -13.62 -0.03
N ARG A 45 13.63 -12.32 0.12
CA ARG A 45 12.66 -11.73 1.05
C ARG A 45 11.34 -11.35 0.39
N HIS A 46 11.23 -11.53 -0.90
CA HIS A 46 9.95 -11.42 -1.58
C HIS A 46 9.17 -12.73 -1.45
N TYR A 47 7.93 -12.59 -1.05
CA TYR A 47 6.96 -13.68 -0.97
C TYR A 47 5.80 -13.37 -1.90
N PHE A 48 5.15 -14.40 -2.43
CA PHE A 48 3.87 -14.26 -3.10
C PHE A 48 3.90 -13.46 -4.42
N LEU A 49 5.06 -13.31 -5.06
CA LEU A 49 5.19 -12.56 -6.32
C LEU A 49 4.42 -13.20 -7.46
N GLU A 50 4.59 -14.52 -7.65
CA GLU A 50 3.96 -15.26 -8.75
C GLU A 50 2.43 -15.17 -8.72
N GLU A 51 1.84 -15.15 -7.52
CA GLU A 51 0.40 -14.99 -7.34
C GLU A 51 -0.03 -13.56 -7.70
N CYS A 52 0.73 -12.56 -7.31
CA CYS A 52 0.45 -11.17 -7.64
C CYS A 52 0.54 -10.90 -9.15
N GLU A 53 1.51 -11.50 -9.84
CA GLU A 53 1.69 -11.37 -11.29
C GLU A 53 0.52 -11.94 -12.11
N LYS A 54 -0.26 -12.86 -11.52
CA LYS A 54 -1.46 -13.40 -12.16
C LYS A 54 -2.64 -12.42 -12.18
N VAL A 55 -2.64 -11.44 -11.30
CA VAL A 55 -3.78 -10.52 -11.09
C VAL A 55 -3.46 -9.06 -11.36
N ALA A 56 -2.18 -8.69 -11.37
CA ALA A 56 -1.73 -7.31 -11.56
C ALA A 56 -0.35 -7.25 -12.21
N LYS A 57 0.00 -6.09 -12.76
CA LYS A 57 1.38 -5.78 -13.12
C LYS A 57 2.17 -5.53 -11.84
N VAL A 58 3.27 -6.28 -11.65
CA VAL A 58 4.11 -6.19 -10.45
C VAL A 58 5.44 -5.51 -10.77
N HIS A 59 5.79 -4.49 -9.99
CA HIS A 59 7.07 -3.81 -10.03
C HIS A 59 7.84 -4.19 -8.77
N VAL A 60 9.02 -4.77 -8.93
CA VAL A 60 9.83 -5.30 -7.84
C VAL A 60 11.06 -4.44 -7.61
N ALA A 61 11.34 -4.08 -6.37
CA ALA A 61 12.56 -3.41 -5.94
C ALA A 61 13.28 -4.21 -4.85
N THR A 62 14.61 -4.23 -4.90
CA THR A 62 15.44 -4.76 -3.82
C THR A 62 16.55 -3.78 -3.48
N ASP A 63 16.81 -3.59 -2.19
CA ASP A 63 17.81 -2.63 -1.71
C ASP A 63 19.21 -2.97 -2.28
N ASP A 64 19.54 -4.26 -2.37
CA ASP A 64 20.80 -4.76 -2.87
C ASP A 64 20.88 -4.91 -4.41
N GLY A 65 19.74 -4.79 -5.10
CA GLY A 65 19.64 -4.98 -6.56
C GLY A 65 19.67 -6.45 -7.00
N SER A 66 19.39 -7.38 -6.11
CA SER A 66 19.38 -8.83 -6.44
C SER A 66 18.15 -9.24 -7.26
N LEU A 67 17.10 -8.40 -7.31
CA LEU A 67 15.92 -8.60 -8.16
C LEU A 67 15.26 -7.25 -8.48
N GLY A 68 14.95 -7.03 -9.77
CA GLY A 68 14.20 -5.86 -10.22
C GLY A 68 14.97 -4.55 -10.09
N TYR A 69 14.27 -3.50 -9.63
CA TYR A 69 14.84 -2.17 -9.41
C TYR A 69 15.82 -2.20 -8.22
N LYS A 70 17.03 -1.67 -8.41
CA LYS A 70 18.02 -1.54 -7.33
C LYS A 70 17.75 -0.28 -6.52
N GLY A 71 17.29 -0.41 -5.30
CA GLY A 71 16.98 0.69 -4.39
C GLY A 71 15.63 0.52 -3.71
N PHE A 72 15.14 1.59 -3.11
CA PHE A 72 13.88 1.55 -2.40
C PHE A 72 12.67 1.56 -3.34
N VAL A 73 11.63 0.85 -2.95
CA VAL A 73 10.35 0.84 -3.69
C VAL A 73 9.75 2.24 -3.83
N THR A 74 10.03 3.14 -2.89
CA THR A 74 9.59 4.55 -2.92
C THR A 74 10.27 5.36 -4.02
N ASP A 75 11.53 5.07 -4.33
CA ASP A 75 12.25 5.75 -5.41
C ASP A 75 11.70 5.26 -6.76
N MET A 76 11.54 3.95 -6.92
CA MET A 76 10.89 3.37 -8.11
C MET A 76 9.47 3.91 -8.31
N LEU A 77 8.70 4.05 -7.24
CA LEU A 77 7.35 4.63 -7.29
C LEU A 77 7.39 6.09 -7.77
N ARG A 78 8.29 6.90 -7.21
CA ARG A 78 8.43 8.32 -7.59
C ARG A 78 8.81 8.44 -9.07
N ASP A 79 9.79 7.65 -9.54
CA ASP A 79 10.22 7.63 -10.93
C ASP A 79 9.05 7.30 -11.88
N GLN A 80 8.20 6.35 -11.49
CA GLN A 80 7.01 6.00 -12.27
C GLN A 80 5.98 7.12 -12.28
N LEU A 81 5.68 7.73 -11.13
CA LEU A 81 4.68 8.80 -11.01
C LEU A 81 5.10 10.07 -11.78
N GLN A 82 6.39 10.40 -11.79
CA GLN A 82 6.93 11.54 -12.53
C GLN A 82 6.77 11.42 -14.06
N GLN A 83 6.65 10.21 -14.58
CA GLN A 83 6.48 9.93 -16.00
C GLN A 83 5.01 9.94 -16.45
N MET A 84 4.07 9.97 -15.49
CA MET A 84 2.64 9.94 -15.78
C MET A 84 2.11 11.32 -16.13
N SER A 85 1.16 11.35 -17.05
CA SER A 85 0.40 12.56 -17.34
C SER A 85 -0.52 12.95 -16.19
N LYS A 86 -0.92 14.24 -16.14
CA LYS A 86 -1.86 14.70 -15.12
C LYS A 86 -3.18 13.91 -15.11
N ALA A 87 -3.70 13.57 -16.29
CA ALA A 87 -4.95 12.80 -16.41
C ALA A 87 -4.81 11.38 -15.81
N GLU A 88 -3.66 10.74 -16.01
CA GLU A 88 -3.39 9.45 -15.38
C GLU A 88 -3.27 9.58 -13.86
N LEU A 89 -2.52 10.58 -13.37
CA LEU A 89 -2.40 10.86 -11.93
C LEU A 89 -3.75 11.18 -11.28
N ASP A 90 -4.61 11.92 -11.96
CA ASP A 90 -5.95 12.27 -11.46
C ASP A 90 -6.88 11.05 -11.35
N ASN A 91 -6.56 9.94 -12.03
CA ASN A 91 -7.33 8.69 -11.97
C ASN A 91 -6.75 7.66 -10.98
N LEU A 92 -5.64 7.96 -10.28
CA LEU A 92 -5.02 7.02 -9.34
C LEU A 92 -5.69 7.03 -7.98
N VAL A 93 -5.77 5.84 -7.38
CA VAL A 93 -6.03 5.64 -5.95
C VAL A 93 -4.93 4.73 -5.40
N PHE A 94 -4.36 5.11 -4.27
CA PHE A 94 -3.24 4.42 -3.67
C PHE A 94 -3.66 3.55 -2.49
N TYR A 95 -3.09 2.35 -2.42
CA TYR A 95 -3.24 1.44 -1.29
C TYR A 95 -1.86 0.98 -0.81
N ASN A 96 -1.55 1.25 0.44
CA ASN A 96 -0.27 0.92 1.05
C ASN A 96 -0.45 -0.14 2.15
N CYS A 97 0.36 -1.19 2.14
CA CYS A 97 0.32 -2.22 3.19
C CYS A 97 1.72 -2.80 3.45
N GLY A 98 2.15 -2.78 4.71
CA GLY A 98 3.44 -3.34 5.10
C GLY A 98 4.06 -2.65 6.31
N PRO A 99 5.38 -2.74 6.47
CA PRO A 99 6.10 -2.11 7.57
C PRO A 99 5.83 -0.61 7.63
N ALA A 100 5.54 -0.08 8.82
CA ALA A 100 5.17 1.32 9.01
C ALA A 100 6.15 2.33 8.37
N PRO A 101 7.48 2.18 8.48
CA PRO A 101 8.41 3.12 7.82
C PRO A 101 8.24 3.16 6.30
N MET A 102 8.01 1.99 5.66
CA MET A 102 7.79 1.91 4.22
C MET A 102 6.47 2.57 3.81
N VAL A 103 5.39 2.28 4.54
CA VAL A 103 4.07 2.86 4.27
C VAL A 103 4.09 4.37 4.42
N HIS A 104 4.76 4.91 5.45
CA HIS A 104 4.92 6.35 5.64
C HIS A 104 5.73 7.00 4.52
N ALA A 105 6.83 6.36 4.10
CA ALA A 105 7.65 6.85 3.00
C ALA A 105 6.90 6.83 1.66
N ALA A 106 6.14 5.75 1.38
CA ALA A 106 5.31 5.66 0.19
C ALA A 106 4.22 6.74 0.17
N ALA A 107 3.52 6.94 1.27
CA ALA A 107 2.51 7.99 1.39
C ALA A 107 3.11 9.41 1.24
N ALA A 108 4.32 9.64 1.73
CA ALA A 108 5.01 10.92 1.53
C ALA A 108 5.27 11.20 0.04
N VAL A 109 5.74 10.20 -0.70
CA VAL A 109 5.90 10.30 -2.16
C VAL A 109 4.57 10.54 -2.86
N GLN A 110 3.53 9.79 -2.52
CA GLN A 110 2.20 9.90 -3.13
C GLN A 110 1.58 11.30 -2.94
N ARG A 111 1.82 11.94 -1.78
CA ARG A 111 1.36 13.31 -1.50
C ARG A 111 1.97 14.38 -2.40
N GLU A 112 3.08 14.11 -3.05
CA GLU A 112 3.66 15.01 -4.07
C GLU A 112 2.77 15.08 -5.31
N PHE A 113 1.90 14.07 -5.55
CA PHE A 113 1.11 13.89 -6.76
C PHE A 113 -0.40 13.91 -6.55
N CYS A 114 -0.88 13.66 -5.34
CA CYS A 114 -2.31 13.64 -5.03
C CYS A 114 -2.62 14.05 -3.59
N SER A 115 -3.90 14.27 -3.31
CA SER A 115 -4.41 14.58 -1.97
C SER A 115 -4.64 13.32 -1.11
N ASP A 116 -4.61 13.49 0.20
CA ASP A 116 -4.68 12.40 1.19
C ASP A 116 -5.91 11.50 1.05
N HIS A 117 -7.05 12.02 0.58
CA HIS A 117 -8.26 11.21 0.40
C HIS A 117 -8.13 10.11 -0.68
N ARG A 118 -7.09 10.17 -1.50
CA ARG A 118 -6.78 9.12 -2.49
C ARG A 118 -5.69 8.15 -2.03
N ILE A 119 -5.23 8.30 -0.80
CA ILE A 119 -4.19 7.46 -0.20
C ILE A 119 -4.83 6.67 0.94
N HIS A 120 -4.81 5.36 0.83
CA HIS A 120 -5.34 4.44 1.84
C HIS A 120 -4.20 3.56 2.37
N SER A 121 -4.04 3.51 3.67
CA SER A 121 -2.90 2.81 4.28
C SER A 121 -3.33 1.84 5.35
N ALA A 122 -2.79 0.62 5.28
CA ALA A 122 -2.85 -0.38 6.32
C ALA A 122 -1.46 -0.51 6.95
N ILE A 123 -1.36 -0.10 8.22
CA ILE A 123 -0.16 -0.23 9.03
C ILE A 123 -0.39 -1.33 10.05
N ASP A 124 0.68 -2.02 10.42
CA ASP A 124 0.63 -3.07 11.43
C ASP A 124 0.32 -2.46 12.81
N TYR A 125 -0.89 -2.68 13.28
CA TYR A 125 -1.36 -2.36 14.61
C TYR A 125 -1.72 -3.64 15.37
N LEU A 126 -1.35 -3.71 16.63
CA LEU A 126 -1.69 -4.85 17.48
C LEU A 126 -3.21 -5.02 17.60
N THR A 127 -3.78 -5.94 16.86
CA THR A 127 -5.21 -6.27 16.92
C THR A 127 -5.42 -7.43 17.91
N LYS A 128 -6.27 -7.21 18.92
CA LYS A 128 -6.63 -8.22 19.94
C LYS A 128 -8.05 -8.75 19.76
N CYS A 129 -9.05 -7.91 19.95
CA CYS A 129 -10.46 -8.37 19.93
C CYS A 129 -11.05 -8.53 18.53
N GLY A 130 -10.58 -7.78 17.53
CA GLY A 130 -11.11 -7.81 16.17
C GLY A 130 -12.49 -7.16 15.96
N VAL A 131 -13.11 -6.66 17.03
CA VAL A 131 -14.52 -6.18 17.04
C VAL A 131 -14.67 -4.77 17.64
N GLY A 132 -13.59 -4.02 17.77
CA GLY A 132 -13.61 -2.61 18.17
C GLY A 132 -13.82 -2.33 19.67
N ILE A 133 -13.76 -3.34 20.54
CA ILE A 133 -14.06 -3.17 21.97
C ILE A 133 -12.82 -2.76 22.78
N CYS A 134 -11.68 -3.41 22.54
CA CYS A 134 -10.53 -3.28 23.45
C CYS A 134 -9.64 -2.06 23.21
N GLY A 135 -9.76 -1.37 22.08
CA GLY A 135 -8.95 -0.18 21.75
C GLY A 135 -7.49 -0.49 21.39
N ALA A 136 -7.02 -1.74 21.43
CA ALA A 136 -5.61 -2.08 21.21
C ALA A 136 -5.08 -1.68 19.80
N CYS A 137 -5.95 -1.61 18.81
CA CYS A 137 -5.64 -1.22 17.43
C CYS A 137 -6.09 0.21 17.10
N ALA A 138 -6.30 1.05 18.12
CA ALA A 138 -6.69 2.45 17.90
C ALA A 138 -5.50 3.27 17.37
N THR A 139 -5.74 4.03 16.32
CA THR A 139 -4.81 5.03 15.81
C THR A 139 -4.83 6.28 16.70
N PRO A 140 -3.83 7.16 16.63
CA PRO A 140 -3.82 8.40 17.43
C PRO A 140 -5.03 9.32 17.18
N ASP A 141 -5.67 9.21 16.02
CA ASP A 141 -6.90 9.95 15.67
C ASP A 141 -8.19 9.21 16.04
N GLY A 142 -8.08 8.08 16.78
CA GLY A 142 -9.19 7.34 17.36
C GLY A 142 -9.85 6.29 16.46
N ARG A 143 -9.41 6.14 15.22
CA ARG A 143 -9.90 5.06 14.34
C ARG A 143 -9.36 3.71 14.80
N ARG A 144 -10.14 2.65 14.65
CA ARG A 144 -9.77 1.28 15.06
C ARG A 144 -9.57 0.41 13.83
N ILE A 145 -8.36 -0.04 13.60
CA ILE A 145 -8.01 -0.82 12.40
C ILE A 145 -8.91 -2.03 12.19
N CYS A 146 -9.31 -2.71 13.25
CA CYS A 146 -10.17 -3.90 13.16
C CYS A 146 -11.63 -3.61 12.75
N VAL A 147 -12.10 -2.37 12.87
CA VAL A 147 -13.48 -1.97 12.55
C VAL A 147 -13.51 -0.96 11.40
N ASP A 148 -12.66 0.07 11.46
CA ASP A 148 -12.65 1.18 10.53
C ASP A 148 -11.69 0.97 9.34
N GLY A 149 -10.84 -0.09 9.41
CA GLY A 149 -9.86 -0.48 8.40
C GLY A 149 -10.16 -1.84 7.76
N PRO A 150 -9.16 -2.52 7.17
CA PRO A 150 -7.72 -2.32 7.40
C PRO A 150 -7.11 -1.11 6.68
N PHE A 151 -7.61 -0.75 5.51
CA PHE A 151 -7.13 0.41 4.78
C PHE A 151 -7.83 1.67 5.27
N ILE A 152 -7.08 2.57 5.87
CA ILE A 152 -7.57 3.85 6.42
C ILE A 152 -7.16 4.97 5.48
N GLU A 153 -8.10 5.86 5.15
CA GLU A 153 -7.84 7.06 4.35
C GLU A 153 -6.75 7.92 5.01
N GLY A 154 -5.84 8.36 4.21
CA GLY A 154 -4.58 8.95 4.66
C GLY A 154 -3.62 7.87 5.20
N THR A 155 -2.58 8.32 5.88
CA THR A 155 -1.64 7.43 6.57
C THR A 155 -1.74 7.69 8.05
N PRO A 156 -2.19 6.73 8.86
CA PRO A 156 -2.22 6.89 10.31
C PRO A 156 -0.83 7.28 10.82
N LYS A 157 -0.76 8.25 11.72
CA LYS A 157 0.52 8.60 12.36
C LYS A 157 1.02 7.39 13.16
N PRO A 158 2.35 7.17 13.26
CA PRO A 158 2.87 6.15 14.14
C PRO A 158 2.37 6.41 15.58
N ALA A 159 2.14 5.32 16.32
CA ALA A 159 1.93 5.44 17.76
C ALA A 159 3.18 6.09 18.39
N ALA A 160 2.96 7.00 19.32
CA ALA A 160 4.02 7.70 20.03
C ALA A 160 4.78 6.73 20.96
#